data_44a0523bdc3fdb337a45930a1e2ae0c8
#
_entry.id   44a0523bdc3fdb337a45930a1e2ae0c8
#
_cell.length_a   1.000
_cell.length_b   1.000
_cell.length_c   1.000
_cell.angle_alpha   90.00
_cell.angle_beta   90.00
_cell.angle_gamma   90.00
#
_symmetry.space_group_name_H-M   'P 1'
#
loop_
_entity.id
_entity.type
_entity.pdbx_description
1 polymer ?
#
loop_
_entity_poly.entity_id
_entity_poly.type
_entity_poly.pdbx_seq_one_letter_code
_entity_poly.pdbx_strand_id
1 'polypeptide(L)'
;MKRLLFTWPVFVIGLTVGLLGLIFVPEPEYSETPLDDVSYVITAPIQSTTTTTVLPANGDCEALGAFAVSLGWPVTEIETLKKVSYRESRCWHDVINTRDVNGGSYGNMQINGYWCLPNKYWPQGYLQAHGIVTTCTDLLHPRANLLAALQIWYEANNSWRSWATAN
;
A
#
# COMPACT_ATOMS: atom_id res chain seq x y z
N MET A 1 -14.24 52.66 3.29
CA MET A 1 -13.34 52.10 2.25
C MET A 1 -11.91 52.38 2.68
N LYS A 2 -11.20 51.41 3.21
CA LYS A 2 -9.76 51.48 3.51
C LYS A 2 -9.09 50.36 2.74
N ARG A 3 -8.30 50.72 1.73
CA ARG A 3 -7.46 49.76 0.96
C ARG A 3 -6.20 49.49 1.76
N LEU A 4 -6.00 48.23 2.17
CA LEU A 4 -4.74 47.70 2.72
C LEU A 4 -3.86 47.26 1.55
N LEU A 5 -2.79 48.03 1.33
CA LEU A 5 -1.72 47.66 0.41
C LEU A 5 -0.83 46.62 1.10
N PHE A 6 -0.84 45.40 0.60
CA PHE A 6 0.08 44.36 1.02
C PHE A 6 1.37 44.50 0.20
N THR A 7 2.43 44.94 0.84
CA THR A 7 3.79 44.93 0.26
C THR A 7 4.42 43.55 0.47
N TRP A 8 4.77 42.90 -0.63
CA TRP A 8 5.53 41.62 -0.60
C TRP A 8 7.02 41.95 -0.40
N PRO A 9 7.73 41.25 0.51
CA PRO A 9 9.17 41.36 0.57
C PRO A 9 9.80 40.54 -0.57
N VAL A 10 10.65 41.19 -1.35
CA VAL A 10 11.50 40.57 -2.36
C VAL A 10 12.62 39.84 -1.63
N PHE A 11 12.60 38.50 -1.67
CA PHE A 11 13.73 37.69 -1.22
C PHE A 11 14.81 37.65 -2.32
N VAL A 12 15.94 38.30 -2.04
CA VAL A 12 17.16 38.23 -2.85
C VAL A 12 17.80 36.84 -2.57
N ILE A 13 17.77 35.97 -3.58
CA ILE A 13 18.48 34.68 -3.54
C ILE A 13 19.94 34.93 -3.81
N GLY A 14 20.77 34.85 -2.77
CA GLY A 14 22.22 34.89 -2.87
C GLY A 14 22.74 33.61 -3.53
N LEU A 15 23.36 33.77 -4.70
CA LEU A 15 24.04 32.69 -5.44
C LEU A 15 25.41 32.43 -4.79
N THR A 16 25.49 31.40 -3.93
CA THR A 16 26.79 30.91 -3.45
C THR A 16 27.35 29.90 -4.45
N VAL A 17 28.38 30.33 -5.18
CA VAL A 17 29.21 29.44 -6.02
C VAL A 17 30.03 28.55 -5.07
N GLY A 18 29.58 27.32 -4.86
CA GLY A 18 30.35 26.30 -4.13
C GLY A 18 31.42 25.72 -5.05
N LEU A 19 32.68 25.88 -4.65
CA LEU A 19 33.85 25.28 -5.26
C LEU A 19 33.78 23.76 -5.12
N LEU A 20 33.49 23.03 -6.21
CA LEU A 20 33.53 21.56 -6.26
C LEU A 20 35.00 21.10 -6.17
N GLY A 21 35.42 20.74 -4.96
CA GLY A 21 36.62 19.97 -4.73
C GLY A 21 36.44 18.55 -5.28
N LEU A 22 37.19 18.21 -6.37
CA LEU A 22 37.30 16.86 -6.86
C LEU A 22 38.04 16.01 -5.81
N ILE A 23 37.30 15.23 -5.05
CA ILE A 23 37.92 14.19 -4.22
C ILE A 23 38.24 13.02 -5.12
N PHE A 24 39.55 12.86 -5.42
CA PHE A 24 40.08 11.65 -6.05
C PHE A 24 39.95 10.51 -5.02
N VAL A 25 39.02 9.61 -5.26
CA VAL A 25 38.95 8.33 -4.55
C VAL A 25 39.81 7.35 -5.36
N PRO A 26 40.94 6.82 -4.80
CA PRO A 26 41.68 5.79 -5.50
C PRO A 26 40.80 4.53 -5.64
N GLU A 27 40.74 3.99 -6.85
CA GLU A 27 40.15 2.69 -7.13
C GLU A 27 40.89 1.61 -6.33
N PRO A 28 40.15 0.70 -5.66
CA PRO A 28 40.78 -0.43 -5.00
C PRO A 28 41.37 -1.35 -6.08
N GLU A 29 42.70 -1.57 -6.00
CA GLU A 29 43.41 -2.56 -6.80
C GLU A 29 42.84 -3.95 -6.50
N TYR A 30 42.06 -4.50 -7.45
CA TYR A 30 41.50 -5.85 -7.35
C TYR A 30 42.61 -6.85 -7.67
N SER A 31 43.19 -7.45 -6.63
CA SER A 31 44.13 -8.55 -6.77
C SER A 31 43.35 -9.81 -7.23
N GLU A 32 43.50 -10.14 -8.50
CA GLU A 32 43.04 -11.40 -9.05
C GLU A 32 43.88 -12.56 -8.48
N THR A 33 43.38 -13.22 -7.44
CA THR A 33 43.88 -14.55 -7.08
C THR A 33 43.28 -15.57 -8.05
N PRO A 34 44.13 -16.47 -8.66
CA PRO A 34 43.60 -17.52 -9.52
C PRO A 34 42.70 -18.46 -8.69
N LEU A 35 41.43 -18.49 -9.03
CA LEU A 35 40.48 -19.49 -8.49
C LEU A 35 40.84 -20.84 -9.13
N ASP A 36 41.38 -21.73 -8.31
CA ASP A 36 41.47 -23.15 -8.63
C ASP A 36 40.07 -23.66 -8.95
N ASP A 37 39.98 -24.37 -10.06
CA ASP A 37 38.82 -24.97 -10.68
C ASP A 37 38.11 -25.96 -9.72
N VAL A 38 37.21 -25.45 -8.87
CA VAL A 38 36.29 -26.29 -8.11
C VAL A 38 34.94 -26.23 -8.83
N SER A 39 34.80 -27.14 -9.79
CA SER A 39 33.54 -27.41 -10.48
C SER A 39 32.51 -27.99 -9.49
N TYR A 40 31.83 -27.12 -8.74
CA TYR A 40 30.71 -27.51 -7.90
C TYR A 40 29.42 -27.38 -8.71
N VAL A 41 29.07 -28.48 -9.41
CA VAL A 41 27.75 -28.58 -10.06
C VAL A 41 26.72 -28.83 -8.97
N ILE A 42 26.19 -27.72 -8.39
CA ILE A 42 24.95 -27.80 -7.60
C ILE A 42 23.79 -27.88 -8.58
N THR A 43 23.47 -29.07 -9.04
CA THR A 43 22.21 -29.37 -9.72
C THR A 43 21.14 -29.56 -8.66
N ALA A 44 20.79 -28.53 -7.92
CA ALA A 44 19.54 -28.53 -7.19
C ALA A 44 18.41 -28.23 -8.18
N PRO A 45 17.40 -29.09 -8.33
CA PRO A 45 16.25 -28.75 -9.15
C PRO A 45 15.58 -27.54 -8.49
N ILE A 46 15.56 -26.42 -9.21
CA ILE A 46 14.71 -25.29 -8.86
C ILE A 46 13.28 -25.79 -9.02
N GLN A 47 12.71 -26.30 -7.93
CA GLN A 47 11.27 -26.52 -7.87
C GLN A 47 10.64 -25.14 -7.92
N SER A 48 10.21 -24.76 -9.12
CA SER A 48 9.32 -23.62 -9.33
C SER A 48 7.99 -24.00 -8.68
N THR A 49 7.85 -23.77 -7.38
CA THR A 49 6.57 -23.87 -6.70
C THR A 49 5.72 -22.72 -7.19
N THR A 50 4.92 -23.00 -8.23
CA THR A 50 3.82 -22.12 -8.62
C THR A 50 2.83 -22.13 -7.46
N THR A 51 2.99 -21.22 -6.50
CA THR A 51 2.03 -21.04 -5.42
C THR A 51 0.77 -20.46 -6.05
N THR A 52 -0.18 -21.32 -6.40
CA THR A 52 -1.52 -20.89 -6.77
C THR A 52 -2.13 -20.25 -5.53
N THR A 53 -2.18 -18.92 -5.50
CA THR A 53 -2.79 -18.18 -4.41
C THR A 53 -4.30 -18.38 -4.48
N VAL A 54 -4.82 -19.26 -3.65
CA VAL A 54 -6.26 -19.54 -3.53
C VAL A 54 -6.91 -18.32 -2.87
N LEU A 55 -8.00 -17.84 -3.47
CA LEU A 55 -8.80 -16.76 -2.88
C LEU A 55 -9.50 -17.26 -1.61
N PRO A 56 -9.56 -16.45 -0.53
CA PRO A 56 -10.26 -16.82 0.68
C PRO A 56 -11.76 -16.97 0.43
N ALA A 57 -12.36 -17.99 1.00
CA ALA A 57 -13.81 -18.17 1.00
C ALA A 57 -14.47 -17.12 1.89
N ASN A 58 -15.75 -16.78 1.60
CA ASN A 58 -16.54 -15.92 2.45
C ASN A 58 -16.64 -16.48 3.87
N GLY A 59 -16.40 -15.64 4.86
CA GLY A 59 -16.45 -15.99 6.28
C GLY A 59 -15.18 -16.64 6.83
N ASP A 60 -14.19 -16.96 5.99
CA ASP A 60 -12.93 -17.54 6.43
C ASP A 60 -11.89 -16.44 6.73
N CYS A 61 -11.88 -15.95 7.98
CA CYS A 61 -10.95 -14.92 8.43
C CYS A 61 -9.51 -15.42 8.49
N GLU A 62 -9.26 -16.72 8.71
CA GLU A 62 -7.92 -17.28 8.75
C GLU A 62 -7.30 -17.31 7.35
N ALA A 63 -8.03 -17.83 6.37
CA ALA A 63 -7.60 -17.78 4.97
C ALA A 63 -7.42 -16.34 4.48
N LEU A 64 -8.29 -15.40 4.90
CA LEU A 64 -8.17 -13.98 4.59
C LEU A 64 -6.87 -13.40 5.15
N GLY A 65 -6.52 -13.70 6.40
CA GLY A 65 -5.28 -13.26 7.03
C GLY A 65 -4.03 -13.80 6.30
N ALA A 66 -4.02 -15.10 5.98
CA ALA A 66 -2.93 -15.71 5.20
C ALA A 66 -2.81 -15.08 3.80
N PHE A 67 -3.93 -14.79 3.15
CA PHE A 67 -3.96 -14.11 1.87
C PHE A 67 -3.44 -12.68 1.96
N ALA A 68 -3.76 -11.94 3.03
CA ALA A 68 -3.26 -10.60 3.27
C ALA A 68 -1.73 -10.57 3.38
N VAL A 69 -1.11 -11.53 4.06
CA VAL A 69 0.36 -11.68 4.11
C VAL A 69 0.94 -11.78 2.70
N SER A 70 0.34 -12.59 1.82
CA SER A 70 0.80 -12.74 0.43
C SER A 70 0.68 -11.46 -0.40
N LEU A 71 -0.11 -10.49 0.07
CA LEU A 71 -0.29 -9.17 -0.54
C LEU A 71 0.60 -8.08 0.06
N GLY A 72 1.45 -8.43 1.04
CA GLY A 72 2.40 -7.50 1.65
C GLY A 72 1.94 -6.87 2.97
N TRP A 73 0.87 -7.35 3.59
CA TRP A 73 0.51 -6.94 4.93
C TRP A 73 1.56 -7.38 5.95
N PRO A 74 1.96 -6.51 6.90
CA PRO A 74 2.86 -6.90 7.98
C PRO A 74 2.26 -8.04 8.82
N VAL A 75 3.04 -9.08 9.09
CA VAL A 75 2.58 -10.24 9.87
C VAL A 75 2.09 -9.84 11.26
N THR A 76 2.68 -8.80 11.86
CA THR A 76 2.26 -8.23 13.15
C THR A 76 0.85 -7.65 13.15
N GLU A 77 0.32 -7.27 11.99
CA GLU A 77 -0.99 -6.65 11.85
C GLU A 77 -2.12 -7.63 11.53
N ILE A 78 -1.79 -8.89 11.24
CA ILE A 78 -2.76 -9.87 10.74
C ILE A 78 -3.88 -10.16 11.74
N GLU A 79 -3.56 -10.28 13.02
CA GLU A 79 -4.58 -10.50 14.05
C GLU A 79 -5.55 -9.32 14.17
N THR A 80 -5.04 -8.09 14.03
CA THR A 80 -5.88 -6.90 14.00
C THR A 80 -6.73 -6.86 12.73
N LEU A 81 -6.13 -7.16 11.57
CA LEU A 81 -6.85 -7.23 10.29
C LEU A 81 -8.02 -8.22 10.36
N LYS A 82 -7.81 -9.43 10.89
CA LYS A 82 -8.87 -10.43 11.04
C LYS A 82 -10.00 -9.93 11.94
N LYS A 83 -9.66 -9.30 13.08
CA LYS A 83 -10.66 -8.70 13.99
C LYS A 83 -11.46 -7.60 13.33
N VAL A 84 -10.80 -6.69 12.62
CA VAL A 84 -11.45 -5.61 11.87
C VAL A 84 -12.37 -6.21 10.82
N SER A 85 -11.88 -7.08 9.95
CA SER A 85 -12.69 -7.71 8.90
C SER A 85 -13.89 -8.48 9.45
N TYR A 86 -13.70 -9.21 10.55
CA TYR A 86 -14.82 -9.91 11.21
C TYR A 86 -15.90 -8.94 11.71
N ARG A 87 -15.54 -7.80 12.27
CA ARG A 87 -16.49 -6.79 12.77
C ARG A 87 -17.18 -6.04 11.65
N GLU A 88 -16.45 -5.72 10.58
CA GLU A 88 -16.95 -4.99 9.43
C GLU A 88 -17.91 -5.83 8.56
N SER A 89 -17.53 -7.07 8.26
CA SER A 89 -18.27 -7.88 7.28
C SER A 89 -18.41 -9.36 7.64
N ARG A 90 -17.94 -9.82 8.82
CA ARG A 90 -17.77 -11.24 9.13
C ARG A 90 -16.81 -11.94 8.15
N CYS A 91 -15.80 -11.21 7.64
CA CYS A 91 -14.85 -11.66 6.63
C CYS A 91 -15.48 -12.03 5.28
N TRP A 92 -16.66 -11.51 4.99
CA TRP A 92 -17.33 -11.68 3.69
C TRP A 92 -16.84 -10.61 2.73
N HIS A 93 -16.47 -11.01 1.50
CA HIS A 93 -15.92 -10.09 0.51
C HIS A 93 -16.97 -9.51 -0.43
N ASP A 94 -18.12 -10.14 -0.62
CA ASP A 94 -19.21 -9.75 -1.52
C ASP A 94 -20.31 -8.91 -0.84
N VAL A 95 -19.99 -8.25 0.27
CA VAL A 95 -20.93 -7.44 1.05
C VAL A 95 -20.82 -5.97 0.67
N ILE A 96 -21.99 -5.33 0.48
CA ILE A 96 -22.10 -3.88 0.32
C ILE A 96 -23.04 -3.34 1.39
N ASN A 97 -22.57 -2.40 2.21
CA ASN A 97 -23.41 -1.61 3.09
C ASN A 97 -23.85 -0.31 2.38
N THR A 98 -25.01 -0.34 1.74
CA THR A 98 -25.56 0.80 0.99
C THR A 98 -26.09 1.93 1.86
N ARG A 99 -26.15 1.75 3.18
CA ARG A 99 -26.61 2.77 4.14
C ARG A 99 -25.53 3.76 4.51
N ASP A 100 -24.26 3.41 4.26
CA ASP A 100 -23.16 4.30 4.55
C ASP A 100 -23.14 5.47 3.55
N VAL A 101 -22.70 6.63 4.05
CA VAL A 101 -22.50 7.82 3.22
C VAL A 101 -21.44 7.58 2.13
N ASN A 102 -21.36 8.48 1.16
CA ASN A 102 -20.39 8.40 0.06
C ASN A 102 -20.54 7.14 -0.79
N GLY A 103 -21.76 6.70 -1.07
CA GLY A 103 -22.03 5.59 -1.98
C GLY A 103 -21.90 4.20 -1.37
N GLY A 104 -21.76 4.10 -0.04
CA GLY A 104 -21.69 2.82 0.66
C GLY A 104 -20.29 2.39 1.09
N SER A 105 -20.22 1.19 1.68
CA SER A 105 -18.97 0.53 2.08
C SER A 105 -18.92 -0.87 1.51
N TYR A 106 -17.73 -1.33 1.06
CA TYR A 106 -17.58 -2.48 0.18
C TYR A 106 -16.61 -3.52 0.74
N GLY A 107 -17.00 -4.78 0.61
CA GLY A 107 -16.14 -5.95 0.78
C GLY A 107 -15.75 -6.24 2.24
N ASN A 108 -14.75 -7.09 2.38
CA ASN A 108 -14.37 -7.65 3.68
C ASN A 108 -13.85 -6.62 4.69
N MET A 109 -13.23 -5.51 4.25
CA MET A 109 -12.79 -4.43 5.13
C MET A 109 -13.75 -3.23 5.13
N GLN A 110 -14.92 -3.34 4.49
CA GLN A 110 -15.94 -2.29 4.37
C GLN A 110 -15.32 -0.92 3.98
N ILE A 111 -14.57 -0.95 2.89
CA ILE A 111 -13.94 0.27 2.35
C ILE A 111 -15.02 1.24 1.90
N ASN A 112 -15.09 2.43 2.52
CA ASN A 112 -16.08 3.44 2.18
C ASN A 112 -15.86 4.01 0.77
N GLY A 113 -16.95 4.29 0.08
CA GLY A 113 -16.94 4.86 -1.27
C GLY A 113 -16.19 6.19 -1.39
N TYR A 114 -15.98 6.92 -0.29
CA TYR A 114 -15.12 8.10 -0.25
C TYR A 114 -13.73 7.85 -0.90
N TRP A 115 -13.19 6.65 -0.73
CA TRP A 115 -11.86 6.31 -1.24
C TRP A 115 -11.84 5.98 -2.74
N CYS A 116 -12.97 5.62 -3.32
CA CYS A 116 -13.06 5.22 -4.72
C CYS A 116 -13.96 6.12 -5.58
N LEU A 117 -14.69 7.07 -4.98
CA LEU A 117 -15.49 8.02 -5.74
C LEU A 117 -14.68 9.29 -6.05
N PRO A 118 -14.95 9.94 -7.19
CA PRO A 118 -14.38 11.24 -7.51
C PRO A 118 -14.67 12.27 -6.43
N ASN A 119 -13.67 13.07 -6.09
CA ASN A 119 -13.80 14.20 -5.17
C ASN A 119 -12.85 15.33 -5.57
N LYS A 120 -12.90 16.46 -4.84
CA LYS A 120 -12.13 17.65 -5.19
C LYS A 120 -10.60 17.46 -5.17
N TYR A 121 -10.10 16.49 -4.39
CA TYR A 121 -8.67 16.19 -4.29
C TYR A 121 -8.24 15.12 -5.27
N TRP A 122 -9.14 14.17 -5.58
CA TRP A 122 -8.92 13.02 -6.43
C TRP A 122 -10.04 12.93 -7.47
N PRO A 123 -9.93 13.64 -8.62
CA PRO A 123 -11.00 13.70 -9.62
C PRO A 123 -11.40 12.34 -10.21
N GLN A 124 -10.51 11.35 -10.20
CA GLN A 124 -10.80 9.97 -10.62
C GLN A 124 -11.12 9.02 -9.46
N GLY A 125 -10.98 9.49 -8.20
CA GLY A 125 -11.00 8.66 -7.00
C GLY A 125 -9.58 8.33 -6.51
N TYR A 126 -9.40 8.27 -5.18
CA TYR A 126 -8.09 8.01 -4.56
C TYR A 126 -7.53 6.63 -4.95
N LEU A 127 -8.32 5.56 -4.83
CA LEU A 127 -7.87 4.21 -5.13
C LEU A 127 -7.60 3.99 -6.63
N GLN A 128 -8.34 4.67 -7.51
CA GLN A 128 -8.09 4.68 -8.94
C GLN A 128 -6.78 5.38 -9.27
N ALA A 129 -6.50 6.50 -8.61
CA ALA A 129 -5.24 7.24 -8.78
C ALA A 129 -4.02 6.39 -8.40
N HIS A 130 -4.19 5.45 -7.46
CA HIS A 130 -3.15 4.52 -7.04
C HIS A 130 -3.17 3.17 -7.81
N GLY A 131 -4.03 3.03 -8.81
CA GLY A 131 -4.10 1.84 -9.66
C GLY A 131 -4.60 0.57 -8.94
N ILE A 132 -5.31 0.73 -7.81
CA ILE A 132 -5.78 -0.40 -6.99
C ILE A 132 -7.11 -0.94 -7.52
N VAL A 133 -7.99 -0.05 -7.95
CA VAL A 133 -9.30 -0.38 -8.51
C VAL A 133 -9.58 0.45 -9.76
N THR A 134 -10.49 -0.02 -10.60
CA THR A 134 -11.06 0.77 -11.71
C THR A 134 -12.39 1.38 -11.28
N THR A 135 -13.18 0.62 -10.54
CA THR A 135 -14.49 1.02 -10.00
C THR A 135 -14.61 0.64 -8.53
N CYS A 136 -15.56 1.24 -7.80
CA CYS A 136 -15.79 0.86 -6.40
C CYS A 136 -16.25 -0.60 -6.24
N THR A 137 -16.90 -1.18 -7.24
CA THR A 137 -17.34 -2.58 -7.20
C THR A 137 -16.18 -3.58 -7.24
N ASP A 138 -14.99 -3.19 -7.72
CA ASP A 138 -13.80 -4.03 -7.67
C ASP A 138 -13.40 -4.36 -6.22
N LEU A 139 -13.81 -3.52 -5.25
CA LEU A 139 -13.61 -3.77 -3.82
C LEU A 139 -14.38 -4.98 -3.27
N LEU A 140 -15.27 -5.58 -4.04
CA LEU A 140 -15.91 -6.85 -3.69
C LEU A 140 -14.98 -8.05 -3.95
N HIS A 141 -13.87 -7.83 -4.64
CA HIS A 141 -12.84 -8.86 -4.81
C HIS A 141 -11.84 -8.80 -3.65
N PRO A 142 -11.55 -9.92 -2.94
CA PRO A 142 -10.71 -9.91 -1.73
C PRO A 142 -9.34 -9.27 -1.94
N ARG A 143 -8.71 -9.51 -3.10
CA ARG A 143 -7.40 -8.92 -3.41
C ARG A 143 -7.47 -7.39 -3.47
N ALA A 144 -8.40 -6.85 -4.23
CA ALA A 144 -8.55 -5.40 -4.38
C ALA A 144 -8.90 -4.73 -3.05
N ASN A 145 -9.77 -5.36 -2.27
CA ASN A 145 -10.18 -4.87 -0.97
C ASN A 145 -9.02 -4.82 0.03
N LEU A 146 -8.23 -5.89 0.14
CA LEU A 146 -7.06 -5.94 1.03
C LEU A 146 -5.94 -5.00 0.60
N LEU A 147 -5.71 -4.80 -0.71
CA LEU A 147 -4.75 -3.81 -1.22
C LEU A 147 -5.22 -2.39 -0.95
N ALA A 148 -6.53 -2.11 -1.12
CA ALA A 148 -7.12 -0.82 -0.76
C ALA A 148 -6.97 -0.53 0.74
N ALA A 149 -7.28 -1.53 1.57
CA ALA A 149 -7.11 -1.41 3.02
C ALA A 149 -5.65 -1.16 3.41
N LEU A 150 -4.69 -1.84 2.79
CA LEU A 150 -3.26 -1.65 3.03
C LEU A 150 -2.83 -0.22 2.67
N GLN A 151 -3.27 0.28 1.52
CA GLN A 151 -2.99 1.65 1.08
C GLN A 151 -3.55 2.68 2.05
N ILE A 152 -4.79 2.49 2.52
CA ILE A 152 -5.45 3.38 3.50
C ILE A 152 -4.74 3.32 4.86
N TRP A 153 -4.27 2.15 5.26
CA TRP A 153 -3.51 1.97 6.49
C TRP A 153 -2.16 2.70 6.44
N TYR A 154 -1.43 2.64 5.31
CA TYR A 154 -0.22 3.42 5.08
C TYR A 154 -0.49 4.93 5.09
N GLU A 155 -1.55 5.39 4.42
CA GLU A 155 -1.96 6.80 4.41
C GLU A 155 -2.29 7.31 5.81
N ALA A 156 -2.75 6.41 6.68
CA ALA A 156 -3.03 6.69 8.08
C ALA A 156 -1.78 6.63 8.99
N ASN A 157 -0.55 6.61 8.44
CA ASN A 157 0.71 6.40 9.15
C ASN A 157 0.74 5.07 9.91
N ASN A 158 0.45 3.98 9.23
CA ASN A 158 0.40 2.62 9.78
C ASN A 158 -0.58 2.50 10.96
N SER A 159 -1.75 3.10 10.82
CA SER A 159 -2.75 3.17 11.89
C SER A 159 -4.11 2.68 11.42
N TRP A 160 -4.81 2.01 12.32
CA TRP A 160 -6.18 1.52 12.12
C TRP A 160 -7.27 2.59 12.33
N ARG A 161 -6.89 3.87 12.48
CA ARG A 161 -7.85 4.97 12.76
C ARG A 161 -8.96 5.13 11.73
N SER A 162 -8.75 4.66 10.50
CA SER A 162 -9.78 4.67 9.45
C SER A 162 -10.89 3.64 9.70
N TRP A 163 -10.66 2.69 10.61
CA TRP A 163 -11.63 1.72 11.09
C TRP A 163 -11.88 1.95 12.58
N ALA A 164 -12.98 2.66 12.92
CA ALA A 164 -13.35 2.99 14.31
C ALA A 164 -13.49 1.77 15.22
N THR A 165 -13.50 0.58 14.64
CA THR A 165 -13.67 -0.71 15.33
C THR A 165 -12.35 -1.41 15.68
N ALA A 166 -11.20 -0.81 15.36
CA ALA A 166 -9.90 -1.44 15.58
C ALA A 166 -9.41 -1.40 17.05
N ASN A 167 -10.10 -0.65 17.92
CA ASN A 167 -9.78 -0.54 19.36
C ASN A 167 -10.52 -1.59 20.19
#